data_7653b5a88bd0afb0a4b7010f5f4b939d
#
_entry.id   7653b5a88bd0afb0a4b7010f5f4b939d
#
_cell.length_a   1.000
_cell.length_b   1.000
_cell.length_c   1.000
_cell.angle_alpha   90.00
_cell.angle_beta   90.00
_cell.angle_gamma   90.00
#
_symmetry.space_group_name_H-M   'P 1'
#
loop_
_entity.id
_entity.type
_entity.pdbx_description
1 polymer ?
#
loop_
_entity_poly.entity_id
_entity_poly.type
_entity_poly.pdbx_seq_one_letter_code
_entity_poly.pdbx_strand_id
1 'polypeptide(L)'
;IISVSFGADITTWGYVKYISEHHFTGGISQPCPAVVNYIEHYVPELIPSLVPVQSPLMCAAIYAKKYKKITDRLAFISPCIAKKDEITDENNKGYVSYNITFDHLMDYVRKNNIKGGPVSDEIEYGLGSIYPMPGGLKENVYWFCGEDVFIRQIEGERHAYEFLENYKKRVLGKKELPFMVDALNCAQGCIYGTGIEEEKGKTEDILYEIQRIKASSKKRGGMSAWGAKLSPKRRLANLNRQFRALDINDFIRKYTDKSEGCRIDNPDSGKLKEIFRTMHKETEEERTIDCSACGYKTCKDMAAAIYNGCNNKQNCVHYIKGRVEREKEEVQEISRQIEEKNMEIQHKNEVISDMVKEANQSFAILNESITEMVSGNNSNAEESSNISAAMLTVVDFCGGMKKSFVAVNDLLMQLEENNNSIAEV
;
A
#
# COMPACT_ATOMS: atom_id res chain seq x y z
N ILE A 1 18.04 -17.91 -2.42
CA ILE A 1 17.38 -17.21 -1.28
C ILE A 1 18.41 -17.10 -0.17
N ILE A 2 18.52 -15.90 0.43
CA ILE A 2 19.41 -15.62 1.57
C ILE A 2 18.54 -15.19 2.74
N SER A 3 18.77 -15.77 3.91
CA SER A 3 18.06 -15.40 5.13
C SER A 3 18.52 -14.04 5.64
N VAL A 4 17.59 -13.13 5.91
CA VAL A 4 17.89 -11.87 6.58
C VAL A 4 18.24 -12.07 8.06
N SER A 5 17.87 -13.19 8.64
CA SER A 5 18.30 -13.57 9.98
C SER A 5 19.81 -13.69 10.10
N PHE A 6 20.48 -14.22 9.05
CA PHE A 6 21.93 -14.20 8.96
C PHE A 6 22.49 -12.77 8.91
N GLY A 7 21.83 -11.87 8.14
CA GLY A 7 22.17 -10.44 8.16
C GLY A 7 22.00 -9.80 9.53
N ALA A 8 21.01 -10.23 10.31
CA ALA A 8 20.80 -9.76 11.69
C ALA A 8 21.92 -10.22 12.64
N ASP A 9 22.46 -11.42 12.43
CA ASP A 9 23.65 -11.87 13.17
C ASP A 9 24.89 -11.02 12.84
N ILE A 10 25.08 -10.63 11.57
CA ILE A 10 26.14 -9.68 11.17
C ILE A 10 25.89 -8.32 11.82
N THR A 11 24.65 -7.82 11.82
CA THR A 11 24.31 -6.56 12.48
C THR A 11 24.62 -6.59 13.97
N THR A 12 24.23 -7.65 14.67
CA THR A 12 24.53 -7.84 16.10
C THR A 12 26.04 -7.86 16.33
N TRP A 13 26.77 -8.59 15.54
CA TRP A 13 28.24 -8.61 15.59
C TRP A 13 28.82 -7.21 15.40
N GLY A 14 28.35 -6.50 14.37
CA GLY A 14 28.78 -5.13 14.09
C GLY A 14 28.49 -4.18 15.23
N TYR A 15 27.30 -4.24 15.83
CA TYR A 15 26.93 -3.41 16.98
C TYR A 15 27.84 -3.65 18.18
N VAL A 16 27.94 -4.89 18.61
CA VAL A 16 28.76 -5.21 19.78
C VAL A 16 30.23 -4.87 19.56
N LYS A 17 30.74 -5.15 18.37
CA LYS A 17 32.12 -4.81 18.00
C LYS A 17 32.33 -3.30 17.96
N TYR A 18 31.49 -2.55 17.24
CA TYR A 18 31.62 -1.10 17.11
C TYR A 18 31.53 -0.38 18.45
N ILE A 19 30.50 -0.72 19.26
CA ILE A 19 30.29 -0.14 20.59
C ILE A 19 31.51 -0.40 21.50
N SER A 20 32.04 -1.62 21.47
CA SER A 20 33.20 -2.01 22.29
C SER A 20 34.49 -1.30 21.84
N GLU A 21 34.77 -1.26 20.54
CA GLU A 21 36.01 -0.69 20.00
C GLU A 21 36.06 0.85 20.11
N HIS A 22 34.88 1.51 20.01
CA HIS A 22 34.80 2.98 20.01
C HIS A 22 34.29 3.56 21.35
N HIS A 23 34.05 2.72 22.35
CA HIS A 23 33.43 3.13 23.63
C HIS A 23 32.12 3.93 23.41
N PHE A 24 31.32 3.50 22.43
CA PHE A 24 30.13 4.19 21.97
C PHE A 24 28.94 3.86 22.84
N THR A 25 28.68 4.69 23.88
CA THR A 25 27.54 4.51 24.79
C THR A 25 26.32 5.30 24.32
N GLY A 26 25.13 4.79 24.64
CA GLY A 26 23.87 5.47 24.31
C GLY A 26 23.48 5.36 22.83
N GLY A 27 24.09 4.43 22.11
CA GLY A 27 23.82 4.24 20.69
C GLY A 27 22.37 3.85 20.41
N ILE A 28 21.71 4.55 19.50
CA ILE A 28 20.36 4.22 19.04
C ILE A 28 20.47 3.20 17.90
N SER A 29 19.73 2.10 18.01
CA SER A 29 19.66 1.10 16.97
C SER A 29 18.97 1.63 15.72
N GLN A 30 19.37 1.15 14.54
CA GLN A 30 18.92 1.69 13.27
C GLN A 30 18.20 0.67 12.34
N PRO A 31 17.75 -0.53 12.77
CA PRO A 31 17.08 -1.46 11.86
C PRO A 31 15.72 -0.94 11.36
N CYS A 32 15.12 0.02 12.06
CA CYS A 32 13.85 0.62 11.70
C CYS A 32 14.04 1.89 10.86
N PRO A 33 13.73 1.88 9.55
CA PRO A 33 13.87 3.06 8.71
C PRO A 33 13.01 4.24 9.17
N ALA A 34 11.82 3.99 9.71
CA ALA A 34 10.96 5.06 10.22
C ALA A 34 11.61 5.83 11.39
N VAL A 35 12.28 5.12 12.29
CA VAL A 35 13.05 5.75 13.39
C VAL A 35 14.22 6.55 12.84
N VAL A 36 14.97 6.01 11.88
CA VAL A 36 16.08 6.72 11.25
C VAL A 36 15.60 7.96 10.52
N ASN A 37 14.55 7.83 9.71
CA ASN A 37 13.96 8.97 8.99
C ASN A 37 13.49 10.06 9.98
N TYR A 38 12.85 9.66 11.08
CA TYR A 38 12.44 10.62 12.10
C TYR A 38 13.63 11.39 12.68
N ILE A 39 14.73 10.71 12.97
CA ILE A 39 15.94 11.33 13.49
C ILE A 39 16.57 12.27 12.44
N GLU A 40 16.74 11.80 11.21
CA GLU A 40 17.34 12.59 10.13
C GLU A 40 16.53 13.85 9.78
N HIS A 41 15.20 13.81 9.92
CA HIS A 41 14.32 14.91 9.52
C HIS A 41 13.94 15.84 10.68
N TYR A 42 13.73 15.29 11.88
CA TYR A 42 13.11 16.06 12.99
C TYR A 42 13.98 16.20 14.22
N VAL A 43 14.98 15.32 14.39
CA VAL A 43 15.85 15.33 15.58
C VAL A 43 17.32 15.12 15.17
N PRO A 44 17.85 15.93 14.25
CA PRO A 44 19.17 15.70 13.66
C PRO A 44 20.30 15.71 14.68
N GLU A 45 20.10 16.31 15.85
CA GLU A 45 21.06 16.31 16.94
C GLU A 45 21.33 14.88 17.49
N LEU A 46 20.46 13.92 17.21
CA LEU A 46 20.64 12.50 17.54
C LEU A 46 21.34 11.69 16.43
N ILE A 47 21.62 12.26 15.26
CA ILE A 47 22.37 11.58 14.21
C ILE A 47 23.71 11.01 14.72
N PRO A 48 24.51 11.74 15.49
CA PRO A 48 25.74 11.20 16.07
C PRO A 48 25.52 10.05 17.09
N SER A 49 24.29 9.88 17.57
CA SER A 49 23.91 8.79 18.47
C SER A 49 23.40 7.54 17.74
N LEU A 50 23.12 7.61 16.43
CA LEU A 50 22.78 6.42 15.65
C LEU A 50 24.00 5.51 15.53
N VAL A 51 23.86 4.24 15.90
CA VAL A 51 24.94 3.28 15.73
C VAL A 51 25.23 3.11 14.23
N PRO A 52 26.44 3.42 13.74
CA PRO A 52 26.73 3.44 12.31
C PRO A 52 27.02 2.04 11.76
N VAL A 53 26.11 1.13 11.95
CA VAL A 53 26.17 -0.23 11.42
C VAL A 53 24.95 -0.48 10.56
N GLN A 54 25.09 -1.15 9.44
CA GLN A 54 24.03 -1.45 8.51
C GLN A 54 22.94 -2.34 9.12
N SER A 55 21.70 -2.18 8.65
CA SER A 55 20.58 -3.00 9.08
C SER A 55 20.73 -4.47 8.67
N PRO A 56 19.97 -5.38 9.26
CA PRO A 56 19.95 -6.79 8.85
C PRO A 56 19.78 -7.02 7.34
N LEU A 57 18.88 -6.26 6.72
CA LEU A 57 18.69 -6.28 5.28
C LEU A 57 19.97 -5.91 4.54
N MET A 58 20.55 -4.77 4.89
CA MET A 58 21.73 -4.26 4.20
C MET A 58 22.96 -5.11 4.48
N CYS A 59 23.11 -5.63 5.70
CA CYS A 59 24.17 -6.59 6.03
C CYS A 59 24.08 -7.86 5.17
N ALA A 60 22.89 -8.44 5.00
CA ALA A 60 22.69 -9.59 4.12
C ALA A 60 22.98 -9.26 2.66
N ALA A 61 22.54 -8.08 2.18
CA ALA A 61 22.77 -7.64 0.80
C ALA A 61 24.25 -7.35 0.50
N ILE A 62 24.95 -6.67 1.40
CA ILE A 62 26.40 -6.40 1.29
C ILE A 62 27.17 -7.74 1.29
N TYR A 63 26.82 -8.65 2.21
CA TYR A 63 27.42 -9.97 2.24
C TYR A 63 27.20 -10.72 0.92
N ALA A 64 25.98 -10.74 0.41
CA ALA A 64 25.67 -11.38 -0.88
C ALA A 64 26.52 -10.78 -2.03
N LYS A 65 26.58 -9.46 -2.12
CA LYS A 65 27.27 -8.75 -3.21
C LYS A 65 28.80 -8.82 -3.07
N LYS A 66 29.33 -8.48 -1.89
CA LYS A 66 30.79 -8.37 -1.70
C LYS A 66 31.48 -9.70 -1.43
N TYR A 67 30.87 -10.55 -0.62
CA TYR A 67 31.52 -11.79 -0.15
C TYR A 67 31.11 -13.02 -0.93
N LYS A 68 29.80 -13.13 -1.30
CA LYS A 68 29.32 -14.25 -2.15
C LYS A 68 29.39 -13.92 -3.65
N LYS A 69 29.73 -12.68 -4.03
CA LYS A 69 29.88 -12.25 -5.43
C LYS A 69 28.61 -12.43 -6.28
N ILE A 70 27.43 -12.35 -5.66
CA ILE A 70 26.15 -12.45 -6.36
C ILE A 70 25.94 -11.19 -7.20
N THR A 71 25.77 -11.36 -8.51
CA THR A 71 25.55 -10.27 -9.47
C THR A 71 24.09 -9.95 -9.71
N ASP A 72 23.19 -10.90 -9.40
CA ASP A 72 21.76 -10.73 -9.58
C ASP A 72 21.18 -9.54 -8.83
N ARG A 73 20.06 -9.01 -9.33
CA ARG A 73 19.28 -8.02 -8.58
C ARG A 73 18.70 -8.66 -7.33
N LEU A 74 18.81 -7.98 -6.20
CA LEU A 74 18.29 -8.44 -4.94
C LEU A 74 16.91 -7.82 -4.70
N ALA A 75 15.94 -8.66 -4.33
CA ALA A 75 14.64 -8.26 -3.83
C ALA A 75 14.54 -8.61 -2.35
N PHE A 76 14.07 -7.68 -1.54
CA PHE A 76 13.80 -7.90 -0.13
C PHE A 76 12.32 -8.22 0.10
N ILE A 77 12.04 -9.37 0.70
CA ILE A 77 10.70 -9.72 1.16
C ILE A 77 10.56 -9.22 2.60
N SER A 78 9.61 -8.33 2.83
CA SER A 78 9.59 -7.45 3.99
C SER A 78 8.21 -7.35 4.66
N PRO A 79 8.16 -7.25 5.99
CA PRO A 79 6.94 -6.86 6.69
C PRO A 79 6.69 -5.34 6.69
N CYS A 80 7.47 -4.52 5.94
CA CYS A 80 7.53 -3.08 6.17
C CYS A 80 7.64 -2.29 4.86
N ILE A 81 6.72 -1.33 4.65
CA ILE A 81 6.78 -0.42 3.49
C ILE A 81 7.94 0.57 3.59
N ALA A 82 8.30 1.03 4.79
CA ALA A 82 9.39 2.00 5.01
C ALA A 82 10.79 1.45 4.66
N LYS A 83 10.94 0.14 4.46
CA LYS A 83 12.19 -0.42 3.93
C LYS A 83 12.53 0.05 2.52
N LYS A 84 11.54 0.57 1.78
CA LYS A 84 11.79 1.24 0.51
C LYS A 84 12.70 2.47 0.70
N ASP A 85 12.47 3.27 1.74
CA ASP A 85 13.28 4.48 2.00
C ASP A 85 14.73 4.12 2.30
N GLU A 86 14.96 3.06 3.09
CA GLU A 86 16.31 2.56 3.34
C GLU A 86 17.02 2.06 2.08
N ILE A 87 16.30 1.38 1.20
CA ILE A 87 16.83 0.83 -0.06
C ILE A 87 17.19 1.95 -1.05
N THR A 88 16.39 3.01 -1.06
CA THR A 88 16.57 4.14 -1.98
C THR A 88 17.47 5.25 -1.42
N ASP A 89 17.83 5.18 -0.14
CA ASP A 89 18.75 6.13 0.49
C ASP A 89 20.11 6.17 -0.25
N GLU A 90 20.63 7.37 -0.52
CA GLU A 90 21.86 7.59 -1.27
C GLU A 90 23.07 6.84 -0.67
N ASN A 91 23.10 6.65 0.65
CA ASN A 91 24.15 5.92 1.34
C ASN A 91 24.02 4.39 1.19
N ASN A 92 22.87 3.89 0.75
CA ASN A 92 22.55 2.45 0.69
C ASN A 92 22.22 1.97 -0.72
N LYS A 93 22.00 2.87 -1.67
CA LYS A 93 21.53 2.50 -3.02
C LYS A 93 22.51 1.58 -3.76
N GLY A 94 21.94 0.74 -4.60
CA GLY A 94 22.71 -0.19 -5.44
C GLY A 94 22.86 -1.60 -4.88
N TYR A 95 22.59 -1.83 -3.60
CA TYR A 95 22.64 -3.19 -3.03
C TYR A 95 21.34 -3.97 -3.23
N VAL A 96 20.20 -3.33 -3.00
CA VAL A 96 18.87 -3.95 -3.12
C VAL A 96 18.05 -3.16 -4.13
N SER A 97 17.32 -3.87 -5.00
CA SER A 97 16.55 -3.24 -6.08
C SER A 97 15.06 -3.11 -5.76
N TYR A 98 14.50 -4.00 -4.95
CA TYR A 98 13.07 -4.08 -4.73
C TYR A 98 12.75 -4.36 -3.26
N ASN A 99 11.72 -3.68 -2.75
CA ASN A 99 11.04 -4.02 -1.50
C ASN A 99 9.69 -4.65 -1.85
N ILE A 100 9.49 -5.90 -1.49
CA ILE A 100 8.25 -6.65 -1.73
C ILE A 100 7.65 -7.00 -0.38
N THR A 101 6.45 -6.52 -0.09
CA THR A 101 5.80 -6.80 1.19
C THR A 101 5.18 -8.19 1.22
N PHE A 102 5.05 -8.78 2.41
CA PHE A 102 4.52 -10.14 2.57
C PHE A 102 3.10 -10.28 2.06
N ASP A 103 2.22 -9.30 2.30
CA ASP A 103 0.85 -9.29 1.81
C ASP A 103 0.79 -9.41 0.28
N HIS A 104 1.52 -8.56 -0.43
CA HIS A 104 1.58 -8.60 -1.90
C HIS A 104 2.20 -9.89 -2.44
N LEU A 105 3.26 -10.38 -1.77
CA LEU A 105 3.88 -11.63 -2.17
C LEU A 105 2.92 -12.80 -1.99
N MET A 106 2.24 -12.89 -0.85
CA MET A 106 1.32 -13.99 -0.57
C MET A 106 0.11 -13.98 -1.50
N ASP A 107 -0.40 -12.80 -1.83
CA ASP A 107 -1.42 -12.65 -2.85
C ASP A 107 -0.97 -13.17 -4.23
N TYR A 108 0.26 -12.82 -4.63
CA TYR A 108 0.84 -13.31 -5.88
C TYR A 108 1.02 -14.83 -5.87
N VAL A 109 1.55 -15.39 -4.77
CA VAL A 109 1.76 -16.83 -4.59
C VAL A 109 0.44 -17.61 -4.68
N ARG A 110 -0.63 -17.10 -4.02
CA ARG A 110 -1.96 -17.72 -4.06
C ARG A 110 -2.58 -17.66 -5.46
N LYS A 111 -2.57 -16.49 -6.09
CA LYS A 111 -3.13 -16.28 -7.44
C LYS A 111 -2.47 -17.16 -8.49
N ASN A 112 -1.18 -17.43 -8.36
CA ASN A 112 -0.41 -18.23 -9.32
C ASN A 112 -0.15 -19.67 -8.85
N ASN A 113 -0.71 -20.11 -7.73
CA ASN A 113 -0.55 -21.46 -7.14
C ASN A 113 0.93 -21.89 -7.03
N ILE A 114 1.80 -20.95 -6.63
CA ILE A 114 3.23 -21.20 -6.52
C ILE A 114 3.51 -22.02 -5.27
N LYS A 115 4.25 -23.13 -5.43
CA LYS A 115 4.69 -23.97 -4.32
C LYS A 115 6.10 -23.58 -3.89
N GLY A 116 6.34 -23.58 -2.58
CA GLY A 116 7.64 -23.23 -2.00
C GLY A 116 8.73 -24.24 -2.33
N GLY A 117 9.96 -23.76 -2.24
CA GLY A 117 11.19 -24.55 -2.35
C GLY A 117 12.03 -24.44 -1.07
N PRO A 118 13.26 -24.97 -1.09
CA PRO A 118 14.16 -24.91 0.05
C PRO A 118 14.52 -23.46 0.39
N VAL A 119 14.72 -23.23 1.66
CA VAL A 119 15.16 -21.94 2.22
C VAL A 119 16.68 -21.77 2.10
N SER A 120 17.20 -20.65 2.61
CA SER A 120 18.63 -20.37 2.70
C SER A 120 19.43 -21.50 3.38
N ASP A 121 20.65 -21.73 2.91
CA ASP A 121 21.64 -22.62 3.50
C ASP A 121 22.57 -21.90 4.52
N GLU A 122 22.40 -20.59 4.73
CA GLU A 122 23.17 -19.83 5.69
C GLU A 122 22.86 -20.24 7.13
N ILE A 123 23.90 -20.47 7.90
CA ILE A 123 23.79 -20.91 9.30
C ILE A 123 23.73 -19.70 10.21
N GLU A 124 22.63 -19.56 10.94
CA GLU A 124 22.50 -18.58 12.00
C GLU A 124 23.33 -19.03 13.23
N TYR A 125 24.18 -18.14 13.71
CA TYR A 125 24.96 -18.40 14.92
C TYR A 125 24.35 -17.76 16.17
N GLY A 126 23.68 -16.62 15.99
CA GLY A 126 22.99 -15.86 17.03
C GLY A 126 21.48 -16.10 17.03
N LEU A 127 20.76 -15.08 17.42
CA LEU A 127 19.30 -15.06 17.47
C LEU A 127 18.73 -14.12 16.42
N GLY A 128 19.35 -14.01 15.24
CA GLY A 128 18.93 -13.08 14.17
C GLY A 128 17.49 -13.26 13.73
N SER A 129 16.95 -14.46 13.81
CA SER A 129 15.55 -14.77 13.48
C SER A 129 14.52 -14.05 14.35
N ILE A 130 14.88 -13.62 15.55
CA ILE A 130 13.96 -12.94 16.48
C ILE A 130 13.99 -11.40 16.37
N TYR A 131 14.85 -10.84 15.53
CA TYR A 131 14.92 -9.38 15.35
C TYR A 131 13.58 -8.70 15.07
N PRO A 132 12.65 -9.33 14.32
CA PRO A 132 11.37 -8.69 14.04
C PRO A 132 10.42 -8.55 15.23
N MET A 133 10.64 -9.27 16.33
CA MET A 133 9.81 -9.16 17.54
C MET A 133 10.25 -7.98 18.43
N PRO A 134 9.36 -7.43 19.26
CA PRO A 134 9.72 -6.43 20.26
C PRO A 134 10.86 -6.93 21.16
N GLY A 135 11.91 -6.13 21.31
CA GLY A 135 13.09 -6.50 22.08
C GLY A 135 13.96 -7.60 21.46
N GLY A 136 13.71 -7.99 20.21
CA GLY A 136 14.51 -9.02 19.55
C GLY A 136 15.99 -8.67 19.42
N LEU A 137 16.31 -7.41 19.13
CA LEU A 137 17.68 -6.92 19.16
C LEU A 137 18.27 -6.95 20.58
N LYS A 138 17.52 -6.46 21.55
CA LYS A 138 17.92 -6.50 22.97
C LYS A 138 18.29 -7.93 23.41
N GLU A 139 17.46 -8.92 23.08
CA GLU A 139 17.77 -10.32 23.40
C GLU A 139 19.03 -10.82 22.70
N ASN A 140 19.28 -10.40 21.44
CA ASN A 140 20.50 -10.71 20.73
C ASN A 140 21.74 -10.16 21.46
N VAL A 141 21.68 -8.90 21.87
CA VAL A 141 22.79 -8.28 22.60
C VAL A 141 23.00 -8.95 23.95
N TYR A 142 21.94 -9.26 24.70
CA TYR A 142 22.03 -10.00 25.98
C TYR A 142 22.64 -11.40 25.81
N TRP A 143 22.34 -12.05 24.69
CA TRP A 143 22.93 -13.36 24.39
C TRP A 143 24.46 -13.35 24.31
N PHE A 144 25.03 -12.24 23.81
CA PHE A 144 26.48 -12.09 23.64
C PHE A 144 27.18 -11.24 24.70
N CYS A 145 26.49 -10.30 25.32
CA CYS A 145 27.07 -9.38 26.30
C CYS A 145 26.71 -9.73 27.74
N GLY A 146 25.63 -10.50 27.96
CA GLY A 146 25.02 -10.71 29.29
C GLY A 146 23.91 -9.71 29.56
N GLU A 147 23.16 -9.97 30.64
CA GLU A 147 21.99 -9.16 31.01
C GLU A 147 22.37 -7.96 31.92
N ASP A 148 23.64 -7.85 32.30
CA ASP A 148 24.15 -6.76 33.14
C ASP A 148 24.22 -5.42 32.36
N VAL A 149 24.14 -5.41 31.04
CA VAL A 149 24.14 -4.20 30.23
C VAL A 149 22.74 -3.61 30.15
N PHE A 150 22.63 -2.30 30.41
CA PHE A 150 21.34 -1.62 30.34
C PHE A 150 20.97 -1.28 28.89
N ILE A 151 19.97 -1.96 28.34
CA ILE A 151 19.39 -1.64 27.02
C ILE A 151 18.01 -1.05 27.21
N ARG A 152 17.81 0.18 26.74
CA ARG A 152 16.51 0.85 26.74
C ARG A 152 15.73 0.42 25.51
N GLN A 153 14.71 -0.39 25.71
CA GLN A 153 13.79 -0.84 24.67
C GLN A 153 12.58 0.10 24.60
N ILE A 154 12.16 0.47 23.39
CA ILE A 154 11.00 1.34 23.14
C ILE A 154 10.35 1.01 21.81
N GLU A 155 9.03 0.79 21.80
CA GLU A 155 8.24 0.50 20.62
C GLU A 155 6.98 1.38 20.55
N GLY A 156 6.46 1.55 19.33
CA GLY A 156 5.27 2.31 19.02
C GLY A 156 5.56 3.76 18.69
N GLU A 157 4.93 4.25 17.62
CA GLU A 157 5.18 5.58 17.06
C GLU A 157 5.02 6.70 18.10
N ARG A 158 3.99 6.62 18.93
CA ARG A 158 3.73 7.65 19.97
C ARG A 158 4.82 7.66 21.03
N HIS A 159 5.22 6.49 21.51
CA HIS A 159 6.19 6.36 22.58
C HIS A 159 7.63 6.58 22.09
N ALA A 160 7.97 6.04 20.93
CA ALA A 160 9.32 6.12 20.39
C ALA A 160 9.72 7.57 20.06
N TYR A 161 8.84 8.33 19.42
CA TYR A 161 9.17 9.70 19.04
C TYR A 161 9.20 10.66 20.23
N GLU A 162 8.28 10.54 21.17
CA GLU A 162 8.33 11.29 22.43
C GLU A 162 9.59 10.95 23.23
N PHE A 163 9.95 9.66 23.28
CA PHE A 163 11.20 9.22 23.92
C PHE A 163 12.41 9.85 23.26
N LEU A 164 12.51 9.85 21.91
CA LEU A 164 13.66 10.40 21.19
C LEU A 164 13.82 11.90 21.45
N GLU A 165 12.73 12.68 21.51
CA GLU A 165 12.78 14.09 21.88
C GLU A 165 13.32 14.31 23.31
N ASN A 166 12.94 13.47 24.24
CA ASN A 166 13.44 13.53 25.62
C ASN A 166 14.88 12.98 25.71
N TYR A 167 15.20 11.96 24.92
CA TYR A 167 16.54 11.38 24.84
C TYR A 167 17.56 12.37 24.29
N LYS A 168 17.19 13.18 23.30
CA LYS A 168 18.00 14.32 22.82
C LYS A 168 18.44 15.22 23.96
N LYS A 169 17.49 15.62 24.84
CA LYS A 169 17.81 16.46 26.02
C LYS A 169 18.79 15.78 26.95
N ARG A 170 18.72 14.44 27.06
CA ARG A 170 19.62 13.65 27.90
C ARG A 170 21.02 13.58 27.31
N VAL A 171 21.12 13.36 25.99
CA VAL A 171 22.40 13.33 25.25
C VAL A 171 23.10 14.69 25.29
N LEU A 172 22.39 15.77 24.92
CA LEU A 172 22.93 17.13 24.93
C LEU A 172 23.31 17.60 26.34
N GLY A 173 22.54 17.16 27.36
CA GLY A 173 22.83 17.43 28.75
C GLY A 173 23.93 16.54 29.36
N LYS A 174 24.60 15.70 28.56
CA LYS A 174 25.69 14.79 28.98
C LYS A 174 25.33 13.95 30.22
N LYS A 175 24.06 13.51 30.31
CA LYS A 175 23.58 12.63 31.39
C LYS A 175 24.00 11.19 31.09
N GLU A 176 23.95 10.34 32.12
CA GLU A 176 24.19 8.91 31.98
C GLU A 176 23.30 8.31 30.93
N LEU A 177 23.89 7.51 30.02
CA LEU A 177 23.21 6.88 28.87
C LEU A 177 23.18 5.36 29.01
N PRO A 178 22.17 4.67 28.47
CA PRO A 178 22.17 3.21 28.43
C PRO A 178 23.32 2.71 27.56
N PHE A 179 23.60 1.41 27.62
CA PHE A 179 24.51 0.76 26.67
C PHE A 179 24.02 0.97 25.23
N MET A 180 22.73 0.77 25.01
CA MET A 180 22.07 0.96 23.71
C MET A 180 20.58 1.27 23.89
N VAL A 181 20.01 1.95 22.89
CA VAL A 181 18.56 2.13 22.73
C VAL A 181 18.08 1.23 21.60
N ASP A 182 17.20 0.29 21.89
CA ASP A 182 16.48 -0.54 20.90
C ASP A 182 15.13 0.10 20.60
N ALA A 183 15.02 0.76 19.43
CA ALA A 183 13.85 1.56 19.08
C ALA A 183 13.18 1.04 17.81
N LEU A 184 11.85 0.79 17.90
CA LEU A 184 11.02 0.39 16.79
C LEU A 184 9.79 1.29 16.66
N ASN A 185 9.39 1.60 15.42
CA ASN A 185 8.18 2.38 15.15
C ASN A 185 6.89 1.58 15.38
N CYS A 186 6.87 0.29 15.04
CA CYS A 186 5.69 -0.56 15.20
C CYS A 186 5.55 -1.03 16.65
N ALA A 187 4.39 -0.81 17.26
CA ALA A 187 4.15 -1.11 18.68
C ALA A 187 4.33 -2.60 19.05
N GLN A 188 4.03 -3.49 18.12
CA GLN A 188 4.18 -4.94 18.32
C GLN A 188 5.37 -5.52 17.55
N GLY A 189 6.34 -4.67 17.16
CA GLY A 189 7.49 -5.07 16.36
C GLY A 189 7.18 -5.24 14.88
N CYS A 190 8.21 -5.59 14.10
CA CYS A 190 8.09 -5.75 12.66
C CYS A 190 7.23 -6.95 12.25
N ILE A 191 7.01 -7.91 13.13
CA ILE A 191 6.12 -9.07 12.89
C ILE A 191 4.66 -8.66 12.67
N TYR A 192 4.28 -7.49 13.13
CA TYR A 192 2.99 -6.84 12.89
C TYR A 192 3.19 -5.52 12.12
N GLY A 193 4.16 -5.50 11.22
CA GLY A 193 4.50 -4.35 10.40
C GLY A 193 3.46 -4.07 9.32
N THR A 194 3.64 -2.94 8.65
CA THR A 194 2.69 -2.38 7.66
C THR A 194 2.55 -3.18 6.37
N GLY A 195 3.36 -4.21 6.15
CA GLY A 195 3.38 -5.05 4.95
C GLY A 195 3.06 -6.51 5.22
N ILE A 196 2.38 -6.84 6.32
CA ILE A 196 1.87 -8.18 6.61
C ILE A 196 0.40 -8.31 6.19
N GLU A 197 -0.06 -9.53 6.04
CA GLU A 197 -1.48 -9.82 5.77
C GLU A 197 -2.34 -9.41 6.98
N GLU A 198 -3.42 -8.67 6.74
CA GLU A 198 -4.28 -8.12 7.79
C GLU A 198 -4.82 -9.21 8.76
N GLU A 199 -5.21 -10.36 8.21
CA GLU A 199 -5.70 -11.49 9.01
C GLU A 199 -4.64 -12.04 9.95
N LYS A 200 -3.38 -12.08 9.52
CA LYS A 200 -2.24 -12.53 10.35
C LYS A 200 -1.95 -11.55 11.47
N GLY A 201 -2.19 -10.26 11.24
CA GLY A 201 -2.03 -9.23 12.27
C GLY A 201 -3.06 -9.31 13.41
N LYS A 202 -4.15 -10.08 13.23
CA LYS A 202 -5.21 -10.24 14.23
C LYS A 202 -5.00 -11.44 15.16
N THR A 203 -3.97 -12.25 14.93
CA THR A 203 -3.68 -13.45 15.74
C THR A 203 -2.30 -13.35 16.38
N GLU A 204 -2.10 -14.07 17.48
CA GLU A 204 -0.79 -14.18 18.14
C GLU A 204 0.08 -15.33 17.60
N ASP A 205 -0.39 -16.06 16.58
CA ASP A 205 0.27 -17.25 16.06
C ASP A 205 1.72 -16.97 15.64
N ILE A 206 1.97 -15.78 15.06
CA ILE A 206 3.32 -15.36 14.66
C ILE A 206 4.27 -15.31 15.87
N LEU A 207 3.81 -14.84 17.03
CA LEU A 207 4.62 -14.79 18.26
C LEU A 207 5.00 -16.19 18.72
N TYR A 208 4.05 -17.12 18.70
CA TYR A 208 4.32 -18.52 19.07
C TYR A 208 5.31 -19.18 18.10
N GLU A 209 5.17 -18.93 16.80
CA GLU A 209 6.14 -19.44 15.80
C GLU A 209 7.53 -18.85 16.02
N ILE A 210 7.67 -17.57 16.27
CA ILE A 210 8.97 -16.95 16.57
C ILE A 210 9.57 -17.53 17.84
N GLN A 211 8.79 -17.83 18.88
CA GLN A 211 9.30 -18.51 20.08
C GLN A 211 9.81 -19.94 19.76
N ARG A 212 9.13 -20.67 18.86
CA ARG A 212 9.62 -21.98 18.38
C ARG A 212 10.92 -21.84 17.61
N ILE A 213 11.00 -20.85 16.69
CA ILE A 213 12.22 -20.54 15.93
C ILE A 213 13.36 -20.17 16.88
N LYS A 214 13.11 -19.29 17.86
CA LYS A 214 14.08 -18.92 18.91
C LYS A 214 14.60 -20.14 19.65
N ALA A 215 13.71 -21.03 20.07
CA ALA A 215 14.09 -22.26 20.76
C ALA A 215 14.92 -23.18 19.87
N SER A 216 14.58 -23.28 18.57
CA SER A 216 15.35 -24.08 17.60
C SER A 216 16.69 -23.44 17.28
N SER A 217 16.76 -22.10 17.15
CA SER A 217 18.01 -21.36 16.88
C SER A 217 19.02 -21.55 18.00
N LYS A 218 18.55 -21.58 19.25
CA LYS A 218 19.40 -21.94 20.42
C LYS A 218 19.90 -23.39 20.40
N LYS A 219 19.33 -24.26 19.60
CA LYS A 219 19.70 -25.69 19.47
C LYS A 219 20.45 -26.01 18.17
N ARG A 220 20.37 -25.13 17.14
CA ARG A 220 21.00 -25.36 15.82
C ARG A 220 22.50 -25.11 15.84
N GLY A 221 23.21 -25.93 15.05
CA GLY A 221 24.66 -25.91 14.87
C GLY A 221 25.37 -26.90 15.79
N GLY A 222 26.40 -27.58 15.31
CA GLY A 222 27.17 -28.59 16.05
C GLY A 222 27.77 -28.12 17.38
N MET A 223 27.73 -26.81 17.66
CA MET A 223 28.09 -26.20 18.92
C MET A 223 26.88 -25.66 19.72
N SER A 224 25.66 -25.74 19.22
CA SER A 224 24.51 -25.08 19.82
C SER A 224 23.97 -25.76 21.08
N ALA A 225 24.04 -27.08 21.18
CA ALA A 225 23.73 -27.77 22.43
C ALA A 225 24.68 -27.33 23.57
N TRP A 226 25.87 -26.89 23.22
CA TRP A 226 26.87 -26.31 24.09
C TRP A 226 26.76 -24.76 24.17
N GLY A 227 26.24 -24.14 23.11
CA GLY A 227 26.09 -22.68 23.02
C GLY A 227 25.22 -22.08 24.11
N ALA A 228 24.12 -22.73 24.45
CA ALA A 228 23.24 -22.30 25.54
C ALA A 228 23.91 -22.41 26.94
N LYS A 229 24.87 -23.33 27.08
CA LYS A 229 25.64 -23.51 28.31
C LYS A 229 26.92 -22.64 28.38
N LEU A 230 27.29 -21.99 27.27
CA LEU A 230 28.45 -21.10 27.22
C LEU A 230 28.14 -19.76 27.90
N SER A 231 29.17 -19.19 28.52
CA SER A 231 29.05 -17.81 29.02
C SER A 231 28.89 -16.82 27.84
N PRO A 232 28.26 -15.64 28.04
CA PRO A 232 28.14 -14.59 27.03
C PRO A 232 29.50 -14.27 26.35
N LYS A 233 30.55 -14.12 27.13
CA LYS A 233 31.92 -13.88 26.63
C LYS A 233 32.41 -14.95 25.65
N ARG A 234 32.14 -16.23 25.91
CA ARG A 234 32.51 -17.31 25.00
C ARG A 234 31.64 -17.35 23.74
N ARG A 235 30.34 -17.04 23.89
CA ARG A 235 29.43 -16.89 22.72
C ARG A 235 29.89 -15.75 21.81
N LEU A 236 30.26 -14.61 22.37
CA LEU A 236 30.81 -13.48 21.62
C LEU A 236 32.12 -13.83 20.90
N ALA A 237 33.02 -14.55 21.57
CA ALA A 237 34.26 -15.02 20.94
C ALA A 237 33.99 -15.94 19.76
N ASN A 238 32.96 -16.79 19.85
CA ASN A 238 32.52 -17.65 18.75
C ASN A 238 31.91 -16.85 17.59
N LEU A 239 31.08 -15.83 17.89
CA LEU A 239 30.52 -14.92 16.88
C LEU A 239 31.63 -14.17 16.14
N ASN A 240 32.62 -13.64 16.85
CA ASN A 240 33.78 -12.98 16.26
C ASN A 240 34.60 -13.95 15.37
N ARG A 241 34.72 -15.22 15.75
CA ARG A 241 35.38 -16.24 14.94
C ARG A 241 34.59 -16.54 13.66
N GLN A 242 33.28 -16.61 13.72
CA GLN A 242 32.43 -16.81 12.56
C GLN A 242 32.60 -15.71 11.54
N PHE A 243 32.57 -14.48 11.97
CA PHE A 243 32.66 -13.29 11.09
C PHE A 243 34.06 -12.74 10.91
N ARG A 244 35.11 -13.47 11.30
CA ARG A 244 36.52 -13.03 11.20
C ARG A 244 36.98 -12.66 9.78
N ALA A 245 36.32 -13.21 8.75
CA ALA A 245 36.61 -12.93 7.35
C ALA A 245 35.89 -11.68 6.82
N LEU A 246 35.00 -11.06 7.62
CA LEU A 246 34.30 -9.85 7.26
C LEU A 246 35.04 -8.63 7.77
N ASP A 247 35.12 -7.60 6.92
CA ASP A 247 35.57 -6.26 7.34
C ASP A 247 34.37 -5.45 7.84
N ILE A 248 34.41 -5.00 9.09
CA ILE A 248 33.36 -4.19 9.68
C ILE A 248 33.13 -2.88 8.89
N ASN A 249 34.15 -2.33 8.27
CA ASN A 249 34.06 -1.11 7.47
C ASN A 249 33.12 -1.26 6.26
N ASP A 250 32.95 -2.47 5.76
CA ASP A 250 31.97 -2.75 4.69
C ASP A 250 30.53 -2.60 5.16
N PHE A 251 30.28 -2.70 6.45
CA PHE A 251 28.97 -2.65 7.07
C PHE A 251 28.71 -1.36 7.83
N ILE A 252 29.57 -0.34 7.66
CA ILE A 252 29.33 0.98 8.25
C ILE A 252 28.28 1.74 7.44
N ARG A 253 27.31 2.32 8.15
CA ARG A 253 26.25 3.18 7.61
C ARG A 253 26.56 4.64 7.89
N LYS A 254 26.28 5.49 6.91
CA LYS A 254 26.26 6.95 7.08
C LYS A 254 24.83 7.43 7.16
N TYR A 255 24.64 8.55 7.84
CA TYR A 255 23.36 9.23 8.00
C TYR A 255 23.47 10.66 7.51
N THR A 256 22.37 11.24 7.08
CA THR A 256 22.32 12.58 6.50
C THR A 256 21.32 13.44 7.26
N ASP A 257 21.72 14.63 7.66
CA ASP A 257 20.78 15.64 8.17
C ASP A 257 19.87 16.11 7.02
N LYS A 258 18.59 15.80 7.13
CA LYS A 258 17.53 16.16 6.18
C LYS A 258 16.54 17.17 6.77
N SER A 259 16.87 17.76 7.93
CA SER A 259 15.96 18.64 8.68
C SER A 259 15.66 19.94 7.97
N GLU A 260 16.53 20.39 7.07
CA GLU A 260 16.35 21.63 6.32
C GLU A 260 15.09 21.62 5.45
N GLY A 261 14.71 20.44 4.89
CA GLY A 261 13.49 20.24 4.12
C GLY A 261 12.22 20.07 4.96
N CYS A 262 12.34 20.04 6.30
CA CYS A 262 11.24 19.72 7.22
C CYS A 262 10.87 20.90 8.12
N ARG A 263 11.28 22.11 7.77
CA ARG A 263 10.85 23.30 8.51
C ARG A 263 9.35 23.46 8.39
N ILE A 264 8.68 23.50 9.55
CA ILE A 264 7.24 23.76 9.66
C ILE A 264 7.05 25.26 9.75
N ASP A 265 6.49 25.85 8.71
CA ASP A 265 6.04 27.24 8.73
C ASP A 265 4.77 27.36 9.57
N ASN A 266 4.69 28.37 10.42
CA ASN A 266 3.45 28.73 11.10
C ASN A 266 2.64 29.66 10.18
N PRO A 267 1.59 29.15 9.50
CA PRO A 267 0.79 29.98 8.62
C PRO A 267 0.04 31.05 9.40
N ASP A 268 0.00 32.25 8.86
CA ASP A 268 -0.80 33.34 9.40
C ASP A 268 -2.32 33.05 9.30
N SER A 269 -3.13 33.91 9.93
CA SER A 269 -4.58 33.71 9.96
C SER A 269 -5.24 33.75 8.58
N GLY A 270 -4.64 34.44 7.59
CA GLY A 270 -5.12 34.49 6.22
C GLY A 270 -4.90 33.19 5.50
N LYS A 271 -3.69 32.65 5.56
CA LYS A 271 -3.31 31.36 4.98
C LYS A 271 -4.09 30.21 5.62
N LEU A 272 -4.28 30.23 6.95
CA LEU A 272 -5.13 29.25 7.64
C LEU A 272 -6.58 29.28 7.16
N LYS A 273 -7.16 30.48 6.96
CA LYS A 273 -8.52 30.62 6.41
C LYS A 273 -8.63 30.04 5.01
N GLU A 274 -7.62 30.21 4.18
CA GLU A 274 -7.57 29.62 2.84
C GLU A 274 -7.57 28.08 2.90
N ILE A 275 -6.73 27.50 3.76
CA ILE A 275 -6.70 26.04 3.97
C ILE A 275 -8.05 25.54 4.49
N PHE A 276 -8.65 26.21 5.47
CA PHE A 276 -9.97 25.83 5.97
C PHE A 276 -11.05 25.85 4.89
N ARG A 277 -11.02 26.82 3.96
CA ARG A 277 -11.92 26.82 2.79
C ARG A 277 -11.72 25.57 1.94
N THR A 278 -10.48 25.15 1.68
CA THR A 278 -10.21 23.91 0.94
C THR A 278 -10.73 22.67 1.66
N MET A 279 -10.82 22.71 2.99
CA MET A 279 -11.39 21.67 3.84
C MET A 279 -12.91 21.77 4.00
N HIS A 280 -13.57 22.74 3.33
CA HIS A 280 -14.99 23.06 3.51
C HIS A 280 -15.36 23.37 4.97
N LYS A 281 -14.50 24.13 5.67
CA LYS A 281 -14.72 24.63 7.02
C LYS A 281 -14.84 26.15 6.97
N GLU A 282 -16.05 26.64 6.78
CA GLU A 282 -16.30 28.07 6.55
C GLU A 282 -16.63 28.80 7.83
N THR A 283 -17.32 28.13 8.77
CA THR A 283 -17.71 28.74 10.04
C THR A 283 -16.66 28.53 11.13
N GLU A 284 -16.73 29.29 12.20
CA GLU A 284 -15.81 29.15 13.34
C GLU A 284 -16.06 27.83 14.08
N GLU A 285 -17.32 27.41 14.18
CA GLU A 285 -17.70 26.14 14.78
C GLU A 285 -17.08 24.97 14.03
N GLU A 286 -17.08 25.01 12.69
CA GLU A 286 -16.45 23.96 11.86
C GLU A 286 -14.93 23.93 12.01
N ARG A 287 -14.29 25.09 12.21
CA ARG A 287 -12.84 25.22 12.39
C ARG A 287 -12.35 24.78 13.76
N THR A 288 -13.26 24.72 14.74
CA THR A 288 -12.97 24.40 16.14
C THR A 288 -13.62 23.08 16.62
N ILE A 289 -14.04 22.20 15.71
CA ILE A 289 -14.61 20.88 16.08
C ILE A 289 -13.61 20.03 16.88
N ASP A 290 -12.33 20.12 16.55
CA ASP A 290 -11.19 19.51 17.24
C ASP A 290 -11.40 18.03 17.67
N CYS A 291 -12.02 17.24 16.77
CA CYS A 291 -12.38 15.84 17.04
C CYS A 291 -11.21 14.88 17.12
N SER A 292 -10.01 15.32 16.79
CA SER A 292 -8.74 14.59 16.81
C SER A 292 -8.68 13.30 15.96
N ALA A 293 -9.72 12.99 15.18
CA ALA A 293 -9.78 11.78 14.34
C ALA A 293 -8.70 11.75 13.24
N CYS A 294 -8.18 12.90 12.83
CA CYS A 294 -7.07 13.04 11.87
C CYS A 294 -5.68 12.89 12.52
N GLY A 295 -5.60 12.62 13.83
CA GLY A 295 -4.35 12.52 14.58
C GLY A 295 -3.80 13.84 15.15
N TYR A 296 -4.38 14.98 14.79
CA TYR A 296 -4.02 16.30 15.34
C TYR A 296 -4.95 16.68 16.48
N LYS A 297 -4.42 17.40 17.46
CA LYS A 297 -5.22 17.87 18.63
C LYS A 297 -6.27 18.87 18.23
N THR A 298 -5.93 19.78 17.30
CA THR A 298 -6.84 20.83 16.83
C THR A 298 -6.99 20.83 15.32
N CYS A 299 -8.10 21.35 14.81
CA CYS A 299 -8.30 21.57 13.38
C CYS A 299 -7.29 22.57 12.82
N LYS A 300 -6.80 23.52 13.65
CA LYS A 300 -5.75 24.45 13.28
C LYS A 300 -4.42 23.76 13.04
N ASP A 301 -4.04 22.80 13.89
CA ASP A 301 -2.80 22.04 13.71
C ASP A 301 -2.85 21.20 12.43
N MET A 302 -4.00 20.61 12.12
CA MET A 302 -4.19 19.90 10.86
C MET A 302 -4.11 20.84 9.67
N ALA A 303 -4.72 22.03 9.73
CA ALA A 303 -4.64 23.02 8.66
C ALA A 303 -3.19 23.49 8.44
N ALA A 304 -2.42 23.70 9.52
CA ALA A 304 -1.00 24.02 9.45
C ALA A 304 -0.19 22.88 8.81
N ALA A 305 -0.49 21.63 9.12
CA ALA A 305 0.15 20.47 8.51
C ALA A 305 -0.17 20.35 7.02
N ILE A 306 -1.39 20.65 6.59
CA ILE A 306 -1.76 20.70 5.17
C ILE A 306 -1.00 21.83 4.46
N TYR A 307 -0.89 23.01 5.07
CA TYR A 307 -0.13 24.12 4.53
C TYR A 307 1.33 23.75 4.26
N ASN A 308 1.93 23.00 5.18
CA ASN A 308 3.32 22.52 5.06
C ASN A 308 3.48 21.26 4.19
N GLY A 309 2.43 20.77 3.54
CA GLY A 309 2.50 19.54 2.73
C GLY A 309 2.68 18.24 3.52
N CYS A 310 2.55 18.31 4.85
CA CYS A 310 2.72 17.16 5.75
C CYS A 310 1.42 16.34 5.92
N ASN A 311 0.29 16.86 5.44
CA ASN A 311 -1.00 16.19 5.48
C ASN A 311 -1.88 16.66 4.31
N ASN A 312 -3.04 16.03 4.15
CA ASN A 312 -4.03 16.42 3.15
C ASN A 312 -5.44 16.42 3.73
N LYS A 313 -6.36 17.15 3.07
CA LYS A 313 -7.74 17.33 3.53
C LYS A 313 -8.54 16.02 3.61
N GLN A 314 -8.17 14.99 2.84
CA GLN A 314 -8.82 13.68 2.82
C GLN A 314 -8.65 12.93 4.14
N ASN A 315 -7.70 13.31 4.98
CA ASN A 315 -7.55 12.73 6.32
C ASN A 315 -8.50 13.35 7.36
N CYS A 316 -9.28 14.39 6.99
CA CYS A 316 -10.30 14.94 7.86
C CYS A 316 -11.62 14.18 7.70
N VAL A 317 -12.09 13.53 8.76
CA VAL A 317 -13.35 12.77 8.76
C VAL A 317 -14.55 13.65 8.39
N HIS A 318 -14.59 14.91 8.85
CA HIS A 318 -15.67 15.84 8.51
C HIS A 318 -15.64 16.25 7.05
N TYR A 319 -14.45 16.46 6.46
CA TYR A 319 -14.31 16.72 5.03
C TYR A 319 -14.81 15.53 4.20
N ILE A 320 -14.39 14.30 4.55
CA ILE A 320 -14.83 13.09 3.84
C ILE A 320 -16.33 12.90 3.98
N LYS A 321 -16.89 13.05 5.19
CA LYS A 321 -18.33 12.92 5.42
C LYS A 321 -19.11 13.92 4.56
N GLY A 322 -18.75 15.20 4.59
CA GLY A 322 -19.43 16.21 3.78
C GLY A 322 -19.26 16.02 2.27
N ARG A 323 -18.14 15.44 1.82
CA ARG A 323 -17.96 15.07 0.42
C ARG A 323 -18.89 13.91 0.03
N VAL A 324 -18.94 12.85 0.84
CA VAL A 324 -19.81 11.69 0.60
C VAL A 324 -21.28 12.08 0.61
N GLU A 325 -21.69 12.97 1.49
CA GLU A 325 -23.07 13.51 1.52
C GLU A 325 -23.42 14.25 0.21
N ARG A 326 -22.55 15.13 -0.28
CA ARG A 326 -22.75 15.81 -1.56
C ARG A 326 -22.76 14.84 -2.75
N GLU A 327 -21.81 13.93 -2.83
CA GLU A 327 -21.76 12.89 -3.88
C GLU A 327 -23.04 12.05 -3.86
N LYS A 328 -23.57 11.74 -2.67
CA LYS A 328 -24.84 11.03 -2.52
C LYS A 328 -26.03 11.84 -3.06
N GLU A 329 -26.10 13.12 -2.76
CA GLU A 329 -27.15 14.02 -3.27
C GLU A 329 -27.08 14.14 -4.81
N GLU A 330 -25.87 14.29 -5.37
CA GLU A 330 -25.65 14.30 -6.82
C GLU A 330 -26.10 13.00 -7.47
N VAL A 331 -25.72 11.85 -6.89
CA VAL A 331 -26.14 10.53 -7.39
C VAL A 331 -27.65 10.36 -7.32
N GLN A 332 -28.30 10.83 -6.27
CA GLN A 332 -29.77 10.79 -6.14
C GLN A 332 -30.45 11.63 -7.21
N GLU A 333 -29.95 12.85 -7.48
CA GLU A 333 -30.48 13.70 -8.52
C GLU A 333 -30.29 13.10 -9.93
N ILE A 334 -29.10 12.56 -10.20
CA ILE A 334 -28.83 11.84 -11.46
C ILE A 334 -29.76 10.63 -11.60
N SER A 335 -29.96 9.88 -10.52
CA SER A 335 -30.88 8.72 -10.53
C SER A 335 -32.30 9.14 -10.87
N ARG A 336 -32.79 10.25 -10.29
CA ARG A 336 -34.12 10.80 -10.58
C ARG A 336 -34.25 11.20 -12.08
N GLN A 337 -33.21 11.88 -12.62
CA GLN A 337 -33.20 12.25 -14.01
C GLN A 337 -33.17 11.03 -14.96
N ILE A 338 -32.47 9.97 -14.58
CA ILE A 338 -32.45 8.70 -15.32
C ILE A 338 -33.84 8.06 -15.30
N GLU A 339 -34.52 8.04 -14.16
CA GLU A 339 -35.89 7.50 -14.07
C GLU A 339 -36.88 8.27 -14.95
N GLU A 340 -36.81 9.62 -14.94
CA GLU A 340 -37.63 10.45 -15.81
C GLU A 340 -37.37 10.16 -17.29
N LYS A 341 -36.10 10.05 -17.67
CA LYS A 341 -35.72 9.72 -19.04
C LYS A 341 -36.13 8.31 -19.45
N ASN A 342 -36.04 7.35 -18.55
CA ASN A 342 -36.49 5.99 -18.80
C ASN A 342 -38.02 5.92 -19.03
N MET A 343 -38.82 6.67 -18.26
CA MET A 343 -40.26 6.78 -18.50
C MET A 343 -40.59 7.42 -19.83
N GLU A 344 -39.86 8.50 -20.23
CA GLU A 344 -40.01 9.12 -21.53
C GLU A 344 -39.68 8.14 -22.67
N ILE A 345 -38.59 7.38 -22.53
CA ILE A 345 -38.17 6.35 -23.50
C ILE A 345 -39.23 5.24 -23.58
N GLN A 346 -39.73 4.78 -22.45
CA GLN A 346 -40.75 3.74 -22.41
C GLN A 346 -42.02 4.20 -23.16
N HIS A 347 -42.47 5.41 -22.88
CA HIS A 347 -43.61 5.97 -23.60
C HIS A 347 -43.37 6.07 -25.11
N LYS A 348 -42.19 6.53 -25.54
CA LYS A 348 -41.82 6.57 -26.96
C LYS A 348 -41.80 5.17 -27.57
N ASN A 349 -41.31 4.18 -26.85
CA ASN A 349 -41.30 2.78 -27.32
C ASN A 349 -42.72 2.20 -27.49
N GLU A 350 -43.65 2.55 -26.57
CA GLU A 350 -45.06 2.18 -26.72
C GLU A 350 -45.70 2.78 -27.98
N VAL A 351 -45.48 4.10 -28.17
CA VAL A 351 -45.97 4.80 -29.41
C VAL A 351 -45.39 4.17 -30.66
N ILE A 352 -44.07 3.88 -30.70
CA ILE A 352 -43.41 3.24 -31.82
C ILE A 352 -44.00 1.84 -32.04
N SER A 353 -44.22 1.08 -30.96
CA SER A 353 -44.84 -0.27 -31.06
C SER A 353 -46.24 -0.22 -31.70
N ASP A 354 -47.04 0.76 -31.32
CA ASP A 354 -48.36 0.92 -31.90
C ASP A 354 -48.32 1.37 -33.37
N MET A 355 -47.43 2.29 -33.72
CA MET A 355 -47.16 2.65 -35.12
C MET A 355 -46.70 1.47 -35.96
N VAL A 356 -45.87 0.57 -35.43
CA VAL A 356 -45.45 -0.66 -36.10
C VAL A 356 -46.60 -1.62 -36.30
N LYS A 357 -47.53 -1.74 -35.33
CA LYS A 357 -48.75 -2.56 -35.47
C LYS A 357 -49.65 -2.01 -36.55
N GLU A 358 -49.92 -0.69 -36.56
CA GLU A 358 -50.74 -0.04 -37.56
C GLU A 358 -50.14 -0.21 -39.00
N ALA A 359 -48.82 -0.03 -39.09
CA ALA A 359 -48.12 -0.25 -40.38
C ALA A 359 -48.25 -1.71 -40.82
N ASN A 360 -48.10 -2.69 -39.91
CA ASN A 360 -48.25 -4.11 -40.24
C ASN A 360 -49.70 -4.46 -40.68
N GLN A 361 -50.68 -3.87 -40.03
CA GLN A 361 -52.12 -4.02 -40.42
C GLN A 361 -52.33 -3.43 -41.83
N SER A 362 -51.77 -2.24 -42.09
CA SER A 362 -51.86 -1.63 -43.42
C SER A 362 -51.20 -2.49 -44.49
N PHE A 363 -50.08 -3.13 -44.17
CA PHE A 363 -49.40 -4.10 -45.07
C PHE A 363 -50.29 -5.36 -45.33
N ALA A 364 -50.92 -5.86 -44.29
CA ALA A 364 -51.83 -7.02 -44.45
C ALA A 364 -53.00 -6.70 -45.39
N ILE A 365 -53.64 -5.52 -45.18
CA ILE A 365 -54.71 -5.04 -46.07
C ILE A 365 -54.19 -4.83 -47.50
N LEU A 366 -52.99 -4.25 -47.65
CA LEU A 366 -52.37 -4.10 -48.96
C LEU A 366 -52.11 -5.45 -49.65
N ASN A 367 -51.59 -6.45 -48.93
CA ASN A 367 -51.37 -7.78 -49.46
C ASN A 367 -52.69 -8.48 -49.84
N GLU A 368 -53.74 -8.31 -49.04
CA GLU A 368 -55.05 -8.82 -49.36
C GLU A 368 -55.58 -8.15 -50.65
N SER A 369 -55.48 -6.81 -50.72
CA SER A 369 -55.87 -6.08 -51.92
C SER A 369 -55.07 -6.46 -53.16
N ILE A 370 -53.76 -6.71 -52.99
CA ILE A 370 -52.90 -7.21 -54.08
C ILE A 370 -53.34 -8.61 -54.54
N THR A 371 -53.66 -9.47 -53.56
CA THR A 371 -54.13 -10.84 -53.83
C THR A 371 -55.47 -10.84 -54.55
N GLU A 372 -56.41 -9.99 -54.17
CA GLU A 372 -57.67 -9.78 -54.79
C GLU A 372 -57.49 -9.24 -56.28
N MET A 373 -56.59 -8.25 -56.43
CA MET A 373 -56.23 -7.73 -57.76
C MET A 373 -55.62 -8.80 -58.65
N VAL A 374 -54.72 -9.64 -58.14
CA VAL A 374 -54.12 -10.76 -58.89
C VAL A 374 -55.19 -11.82 -59.29
N SER A 375 -56.12 -12.15 -58.31
CA SER A 375 -57.17 -13.12 -58.60
C SER A 375 -58.22 -12.60 -59.61
N GLY A 376 -58.52 -11.29 -59.51
CA GLY A 376 -59.45 -10.66 -60.51
C GLY A 376 -58.91 -10.57 -61.95
N ASN A 377 -57.62 -10.62 -62.12
CA ASN A 377 -56.92 -10.48 -63.40
C ASN A 377 -56.73 -11.75 -64.19
N ASN A 378 -57.00 -12.89 -63.63
CA ASN A 378 -57.01 -14.15 -64.38
C ASN A 378 -58.19 -14.21 -65.45
N SER A 379 -59.02 -13.17 -65.47
CA SER A 379 -60.19 -13.09 -66.36
C SER A 379 -60.03 -12.19 -67.58
N ASN A 380 -58.97 -11.36 -67.67
CA ASN A 380 -58.84 -10.45 -68.82
C ASN A 380 -57.37 -10.32 -69.28
N ALA A 381 -57.04 -11.10 -70.28
CA ALA A 381 -55.70 -11.11 -70.89
C ALA A 381 -55.33 -9.81 -71.68
N GLU A 382 -56.27 -8.90 -71.93
CA GLU A 382 -56.00 -7.64 -72.63
C GLU A 382 -55.66 -6.42 -71.80
N GLU A 383 -55.94 -6.43 -70.48
CA GLU A 383 -55.60 -5.34 -69.57
C GLU A 383 -54.26 -5.53 -68.84
N SER A 384 -53.53 -6.63 -69.09
CA SER A 384 -52.32 -7.02 -68.43
C SER A 384 -51.18 -5.97 -68.50
N SER A 385 -51.15 -5.09 -69.44
CA SER A 385 -50.13 -4.05 -69.60
C SER A 385 -50.31 -2.90 -68.55
N ASN A 386 -51.57 -2.47 -68.37
CA ASN A 386 -51.87 -1.40 -67.35
C ASN A 386 -51.74 -1.88 -65.92
N ILE A 387 -52.08 -3.16 -65.72
CA ILE A 387 -51.97 -3.80 -64.39
C ILE A 387 -50.54 -4.07 -64.04
N SER A 388 -49.68 -4.46 -64.98
CA SER A 388 -48.24 -4.58 -64.77
C SER A 388 -47.60 -3.24 -64.33
N ALA A 389 -48.03 -2.12 -64.89
CA ALA A 389 -47.56 -0.78 -64.49
C ALA A 389 -48.05 -0.40 -63.10
N ALA A 390 -49.31 -0.75 -62.77
CA ALA A 390 -49.85 -0.53 -61.42
C ALA A 390 -49.17 -1.41 -60.36
N MET A 391 -48.89 -2.69 -60.72
CA MET A 391 -48.15 -3.59 -59.85
C MET A 391 -46.72 -3.11 -59.59
N LEU A 392 -46.04 -2.54 -60.60
CA LEU A 392 -44.72 -1.93 -60.39
C LEU A 392 -44.76 -0.76 -59.43
N THR A 393 -45.78 0.07 -59.47
CA THR A 393 -45.94 1.20 -58.54
C THR A 393 -46.19 0.73 -57.11
N VAL A 394 -46.97 -0.34 -56.92
CA VAL A 394 -47.22 -0.96 -55.62
C VAL A 394 -45.97 -1.63 -55.06
N VAL A 395 -45.19 -2.31 -55.89
CA VAL A 395 -43.91 -2.91 -55.51
C VAL A 395 -42.89 -1.86 -55.10
N ASP A 396 -42.83 -0.74 -55.81
CA ASP A 396 -41.95 0.40 -55.46
C ASP A 396 -42.39 1.02 -54.11
N PHE A 397 -43.68 1.16 -53.87
CA PHE A 397 -44.17 1.61 -52.59
C PHE A 397 -43.88 0.63 -51.45
N CYS A 398 -44.04 -0.68 -51.65
CA CYS A 398 -43.66 -1.71 -50.71
C CYS A 398 -42.15 -1.71 -50.43
N GLY A 399 -41.35 -1.48 -51.50
CA GLY A 399 -39.89 -1.33 -51.38
C GLY A 399 -39.48 -0.08 -50.57
N GLY A 400 -40.18 1.01 -50.80
CA GLY A 400 -40.00 2.26 -50.01
C GLY A 400 -40.38 2.07 -48.52
N MET A 401 -41.51 1.43 -48.28
CA MET A 401 -41.92 1.07 -46.92
C MET A 401 -40.95 0.12 -46.22
N LYS A 402 -40.44 -0.90 -46.93
CA LYS A 402 -39.43 -1.83 -46.40
C LYS A 402 -38.17 -1.11 -45.97
N LYS A 403 -37.70 -0.13 -46.74
CA LYS A 403 -36.57 0.74 -46.36
C LYS A 403 -36.88 1.59 -45.13
N SER A 404 -38.10 2.10 -45.03
CA SER A 404 -38.52 2.84 -43.83
C SER A 404 -38.61 1.94 -42.60
N PHE A 405 -39.03 0.68 -42.76
CA PHE A 405 -39.03 -0.29 -41.63
C PHE A 405 -37.65 -0.69 -41.20
N VAL A 406 -36.69 -0.85 -42.12
CA VAL A 406 -35.30 -1.09 -41.72
C VAL A 406 -34.75 0.10 -40.93
N ALA A 407 -35.03 1.33 -41.34
CA ALA A 407 -34.62 2.52 -40.62
C ALA A 407 -35.27 2.63 -39.21
N VAL A 408 -36.54 2.22 -39.06
CA VAL A 408 -37.23 2.16 -37.76
C VAL A 408 -36.63 1.08 -36.87
N ASN A 409 -36.30 -0.09 -37.44
CA ASN A 409 -35.67 -1.17 -36.67
C ASN A 409 -34.25 -0.82 -36.23
N ASP A 410 -33.48 -0.14 -37.07
CA ASP A 410 -32.15 0.37 -36.73
C ASP A 410 -32.23 1.43 -35.62
N LEU A 411 -33.24 2.29 -35.64
CA LEU A 411 -33.52 3.24 -34.54
C LEU A 411 -33.89 2.54 -33.21
N LEU A 412 -34.65 1.45 -33.28
CA LEU A 412 -34.99 0.64 -32.11
C LEU A 412 -33.74 -0.02 -31.49
N MET A 413 -32.86 -0.58 -32.32
CA MET A 413 -31.60 -1.16 -31.87
C MET A 413 -30.70 -0.10 -31.23
N GLN A 414 -30.58 1.10 -31.82
CA GLN A 414 -29.82 2.21 -31.22
C GLN A 414 -30.40 2.68 -29.89
N LEU A 415 -31.73 2.67 -29.75
CA LEU A 415 -32.41 2.99 -28.49
C LEU A 415 -32.14 1.93 -27.39
N GLU A 416 -32.13 0.65 -27.80
CA GLU A 416 -31.83 -0.45 -26.86
C GLU A 416 -30.36 -0.40 -26.41
N GLU A 417 -29.42 -0.10 -27.29
CA GLU A 417 -28.01 0.07 -26.99
C GLU A 417 -27.76 1.29 -26.07
N ASN A 418 -28.44 2.42 -26.35
CA ASN A 418 -28.40 3.59 -25.48
C ASN A 418 -29.00 3.32 -24.09
N ASN A 419 -30.06 2.52 -24.03
CA ASN A 419 -30.72 2.17 -22.77
C ASN A 419 -29.84 1.24 -21.91
N ASN A 420 -29.13 0.31 -22.54
CA ASN A 420 -28.15 -0.56 -21.85
C ASN A 420 -26.95 0.25 -21.35
N SER A 421 -26.46 1.20 -22.14
CA SER A 421 -25.38 2.11 -21.73
C SER A 421 -25.74 3.03 -20.55
N ILE A 422 -27.02 3.36 -20.40
CA ILE A 422 -27.54 4.14 -19.26
C ILE A 422 -27.74 3.26 -18.03
N ALA A 423 -27.97 1.96 -18.19
CA ALA A 423 -28.13 1.03 -17.06
C ALA A 423 -26.80 0.58 -16.44
N GLU A 424 -25.67 0.82 -17.13
CA GLU A 424 -24.30 0.49 -16.65
C GLU A 424 -23.62 1.68 -15.94
N VAL A 425 -24.22 2.85 -15.89
CA VAL A 425 -23.76 4.05 -15.14
C VAL A 425 -24.54 4.21 -13.86
#